data_82687cd6d7ff5321ace92636ab4db506
#
_entry.id   82687cd6d7ff5321ace92636ab4db506
#
_cell.length_a   1.000
_cell.length_b   1.000
_cell.length_c   1.000
_cell.angle_alpha   90.00
_cell.angle_beta   90.00
_cell.angle_gamma   90.00
#
_symmetry.space_group_name_H-M   'P 1'
#
loop_
_entity.id
_entity.type
_entity.pdbx_description
1 polymer ?
#
loop_
_entity_poly.entity_id
_entity_poly.type
_entity_poly.pdbx_seq_one_letter_code
_entity_poly.pdbx_strand_id
1 'polypeptide(L)' 'MAKCITKAQLRQLYQAQLFDNDEYLRLLKEFAGIESRPTTEYNHYDENGDFIGSSVDTDLSDLLDEAGVEVQDDG' A
#
# COMPACT_ATOMS: atom_id res chain seq x y z
N MET A 1 -20.22 -5.58 -0.15
CA MET A 1 -20.36 -4.17 -0.54
C MET A 1 -19.00 -3.57 -0.80
N ALA A 2 -18.87 -2.86 -1.90
CA ALA A 2 -17.63 -2.17 -2.22
C ALA A 2 -17.40 -1.01 -1.26
N LYS A 3 -16.18 -0.87 -0.76
CA LYS A 3 -15.81 0.27 0.06
C LYS A 3 -15.29 1.38 -0.82
N CYS A 4 -15.50 2.61 -0.39
CA CYS A 4 -15.05 3.78 -1.11
C CYS A 4 -14.16 4.62 -0.21
N ILE A 5 -13.08 5.14 -0.77
CA ILE A 5 -12.23 6.11 -0.09
C ILE A 5 -12.15 7.38 -0.94
N THR A 6 -11.79 8.48 -0.30
CA THR A 6 -11.64 9.74 -1.02
C THR A 6 -10.20 9.88 -1.52
N LYS A 7 -9.99 10.84 -2.44
CA LYS A 7 -8.62 11.14 -2.89
C LYS A 7 -7.75 11.64 -1.76
N ALA A 8 -8.33 12.34 -0.80
CA ALA A 8 -7.58 12.80 0.38
C ALA A 8 -7.08 11.62 1.20
N GLN A 9 -7.94 10.61 1.39
CA GLN A 9 -7.56 9.40 2.09
C GLN A 9 -6.50 8.62 1.32
N LEU A 10 -6.66 8.53 0.01
CA LEU A 10 -5.66 7.87 -0.83
C LEU A 10 -4.30 8.54 -0.71
N ARG A 11 -4.28 9.88 -0.68
CA ARG A 11 -3.04 10.64 -0.51
C ARG A 11 -2.38 10.34 0.83
N GLN A 12 -3.19 10.24 1.89
CA GLN A 12 -2.68 9.88 3.21
C GLN A 12 -2.04 8.49 3.20
N LEU A 13 -2.66 7.54 2.51
CA LEU A 13 -2.11 6.20 2.37
C LEU A 13 -0.76 6.21 1.63
N TYR A 14 -0.65 6.98 0.56
CA TYR A 14 0.62 7.10 -0.16
C TYR A 14 1.72 7.69 0.72
N GLN A 15 1.39 8.73 1.48
CA GLN A 15 2.35 9.35 2.37
C GLN A 15 2.81 8.38 3.46
N ALA A 16 1.87 7.67 4.06
CA ALA A 16 2.20 6.69 5.11
C ALA A 16 3.06 5.57 4.54
N GLN A 17 2.77 5.12 3.32
CA GLN A 17 3.56 4.09 2.67
C GLN A 17 5.02 4.50 2.51
N LEU A 18 5.27 5.79 2.24
CA LEU A 18 6.62 6.31 2.06
C LEU A 18 7.36 6.53 3.37
N PHE A 19 6.65 6.91 4.44
CA PHE A 19 7.29 7.39 5.67
C PHE A 19 7.11 6.47 6.86
N ASP A 20 5.98 5.76 6.95
CA ASP A 20 5.69 4.94 8.12
C ASP A 20 4.83 3.74 7.71
N ASN A 21 5.47 2.58 7.62
CA ASN A 21 4.79 1.36 7.19
C ASN A 21 3.73 0.90 8.19
N ASP A 22 3.97 1.10 9.48
CA ASP A 22 2.99 0.71 10.51
C ASP A 22 1.73 1.55 10.40
N GLU A 23 1.88 2.84 10.20
CA GLU A 23 0.75 3.73 9.99
C GLU A 23 0.03 3.40 8.70
N TYR A 24 0.77 3.07 7.65
CA TYR A 24 0.20 2.68 6.37
C TYR A 24 -0.72 1.47 6.53
N LEU A 25 -0.26 0.43 7.23
CA LEU A 25 -1.06 -0.76 7.47
C LEU A 25 -2.31 -0.44 8.30
N ARG A 26 -2.16 0.41 9.30
CA ARG A 26 -3.30 0.82 10.13
C ARG A 26 -4.32 1.59 9.32
N LEU A 27 -3.87 2.51 8.47
CA LEU A 27 -4.77 3.30 7.63
C LEU A 27 -5.46 2.44 6.58
N LEU A 28 -4.78 1.45 6.02
CA LEU A 28 -5.41 0.50 5.11
C LEU A 28 -6.58 -0.21 5.77
N LYS A 29 -6.40 -0.63 7.00
CA LYS A 29 -7.47 -1.28 7.74
C LYS A 29 -8.59 -0.30 8.06
N GLU A 30 -8.25 0.89 8.50
CA GLU A 30 -9.23 1.89 8.91
C GLU A 30 -10.03 2.45 7.73
N PHE A 31 -9.36 2.80 6.64
CA PHE A 31 -10.01 3.43 5.49
C PHE A 31 -10.64 2.42 4.55
N ALA A 32 -9.92 1.37 4.23
CA ALA A 32 -10.34 0.41 3.21
C ALA A 32 -10.78 -0.93 3.78
N GLY A 33 -10.59 -1.17 5.08
CA GLY A 33 -10.93 -2.44 5.69
C GLY A 33 -10.03 -3.58 5.26
N ILE A 34 -8.87 -3.27 4.72
CA ILE A 34 -7.91 -4.28 4.29
C ILE A 34 -7.10 -4.71 5.50
N GLU A 35 -7.29 -5.95 5.94
CA GLU A 35 -6.45 -6.51 6.99
C GLU A 35 -5.10 -6.90 6.41
N SER A 36 -4.10 -6.95 7.27
CA SER A 36 -2.72 -7.14 6.88
C SER A 36 -2.56 -8.16 5.76
N ARG A 37 -2.14 -7.68 4.60
CA ARG A 37 -1.92 -8.51 3.47
C ARG A 37 -0.42 -8.75 3.32
N PRO A 38 0.00 -10.00 3.09
CA PRO A 38 1.41 -10.24 2.86
C PRO A 38 1.86 -9.54 1.59
N THR A 39 2.74 -8.56 1.76
CA THR A 39 3.40 -7.93 0.63
C THR A 39 4.60 -8.78 0.27
N THR A 40 4.78 -9.05 -1.02
CA THR A 40 5.95 -9.77 -1.47
C THR A 40 7.12 -8.81 -1.48
N GLU A 41 8.08 -9.06 -0.62
CA GLU A 41 9.28 -8.25 -0.54
C GLU A 41 10.37 -8.90 -1.36
N TYR A 42 10.91 -8.17 -2.32
CA TYR A 42 12.00 -8.64 -3.15
C TYR A 42 13.31 -8.05 -2.64
N ASN A 43 14.25 -8.94 -2.34
CA ASN A 43 15.58 -8.53 -1.92
C ASN A 43 16.49 -8.51 -3.13
N HIS A 44 17.19 -7.41 -3.32
CA HIS A 44 18.10 -7.23 -4.44
C HIS A 44 19.54 -7.47 -4.00
N TYR A 45 20.27 -8.25 -4.76
CA TYR A 45 21.67 -8.57 -4.49
C TYR A 45 22.51 -8.22 -5.71
N ASP A 46 23.76 -7.81 -5.48
CA ASP A 46 24.68 -7.53 -6.56
C ASP A 46 25.36 -8.82 -7.06
N GLU A 47 26.29 -8.68 -8.01
CA GLU A 47 26.99 -9.82 -8.58
C GLU A 47 27.83 -10.58 -7.56
N ASN A 48 28.23 -9.92 -6.50
CA ASN A 48 29.03 -10.53 -5.43
C ASN A 48 28.17 -11.17 -4.34
N GLY A 49 26.85 -11.04 -4.44
CA GLY A 49 25.95 -11.56 -3.45
C GLY A 49 25.70 -10.63 -2.28
N ASP A 50 26.14 -9.38 -2.37
CA ASP A 50 25.91 -8.40 -1.32
C ASP A 50 24.51 -7.76 -1.45
N PHE A 51 23.86 -7.57 -0.31
CA PHE A 51 22.53 -6.97 -0.28
C PHE A 51 22.60 -5.48 -0.64
N ILE A 52 21.89 -5.09 -1.69
CA ILE A 52 21.89 -3.72 -2.17
C ILE A 52 20.58 -2.98 -1.93
N GLY A 53 19.53 -3.68 -1.57
CA GLY A 53 18.26 -3.05 -1.28
C GLY A 53 17.09 -4.01 -1.39
N SER A 54 15.92 -3.54 -1.02
CA SER A 54 14.70 -4.32 -1.17
C SER A 54 13.62 -3.45 -1.81
N SER A 55 12.70 -4.09 -2.51
CA SER A 55 11.53 -3.42 -3.06
C SER A 55 10.28 -4.21 -2.72
N VAL A 56 9.18 -3.48 -2.55
CA VAL A 56 7.87 -4.06 -2.29
C VAL A 56 7.07 -3.99 -3.58
N ASP A 57 6.55 -5.12 -4.01
CA ASP A 57 5.91 -5.24 -5.33
C ASP A 57 4.39 -5.01 -5.26
N THR A 58 3.89 -4.39 -4.22
CA THR A 58 2.46 -4.15 -4.14
C THR A 58 2.18 -2.67 -4.34
N ASP A 59 1.67 -2.32 -5.51
CA ASP A 59 1.18 -0.99 -5.77
C ASP A 59 -0.13 -0.80 -4.99
N LEU A 60 -0.29 0.36 -4.37
CA LEU A 60 -1.49 0.68 -3.63
C LEU A 60 -2.73 0.61 -4.51
N SER A 61 -2.63 1.06 -5.76
CA SER A 61 -3.74 0.98 -6.71
C SER A 61 -4.20 -0.46 -6.93
N ASP A 62 -3.27 -1.37 -7.12
CA ASP A 62 -3.57 -2.78 -7.33
C ASP A 62 -4.20 -3.39 -6.08
N LEU A 63 -3.71 -3.01 -4.92
CA LEU A 63 -4.24 -3.51 -3.66
C LEU A 63 -5.69 -3.08 -3.45
N LEU A 64 -5.99 -1.82 -3.72
CA LEU A 64 -7.34 -1.29 -3.60
C LEU A 64 -8.28 -1.93 -4.63
N ASP A 65 -7.83 -2.10 -5.85
CA ASP A 65 -8.61 -2.73 -6.91
C ASP A 65 -8.96 -4.17 -6.54
N GLU A 66 -7.99 -4.91 -6.06
CA GLU A 66 -8.18 -6.29 -5.67
C GLU A 66 -9.12 -6.44 -4.48
N ALA A 67 -9.09 -5.47 -3.57
CA ALA A 67 -9.99 -5.45 -2.42
C ALA A 67 -11.39 -4.93 -2.76
N GLY A 68 -11.59 -4.45 -3.97
CA GLY A 68 -12.87 -3.89 -4.38
C GLY A 68 -13.13 -2.49 -3.85
N VAL A 69 -12.07 -1.74 -3.55
CA VAL A 69 -12.18 -0.39 -3.02
C VAL A 69 -12.11 0.61 -4.16
N GLU A 70 -13.09 1.51 -4.22
CA GLU A 70 -13.13 2.56 -5.24
C GLU A 70 -12.63 3.86 -4.64
N VAL A 71 -11.96 4.66 -5.46
CA VAL A 71 -11.50 5.99 -5.07
C VAL A 71 -12.44 7.02 -5.65
N GLN A 72 -13.03 7.81 -4.78
CA GLN A 72 -13.97 8.85 -5.19
C GLN A 72 -13.28 10.19 -5.25
N ASP A 73 -13.72 11.01 -6.19
CA ASP A 73 -13.23 12.36 -6.36
C ASP A 73 -13.88 13.27 -5.33
N ASP A 74 -13.07 14.00 -4.58
CA ASP A 74 -13.56 14.90 -3.54
C ASP A 74 -14.09 16.21 -4.07
N GLY A 75 -14.00 16.40 -5.31
CA GLY A 75 -14.27 17.68 -5.77
C GLY A 75 -15.16 18.08 -6.64
#